data_43bab404eb03f764d9218076f0a1e8f8
#
_entry.id   43bab404eb03f764d9218076f0a1e8f8
#
_cell.length_a   1.000
_cell.length_b   1.000
_cell.length_c   1.000
_cell.angle_alpha   90.00
_cell.angle_beta   90.00
_cell.angle_gamma   90.00
#
_symmetry.space_group_name_H-M   'P 1'
#
loop_
_entity.id
_entity.type
_entity.pdbx_description
1 polymer ?
#
loop_
_entity_poly.entity_id
_entity_poly.type
_entity_poly.pdbx_seq_one_letter_code
_entity_poly.pdbx_strand_id
1 'polypeptide(L)'
;MQKPSLRTALTNSEFIAAPGIQDMITAVLCNKIGFDFVYASGYWGTASAYGLPDAGIASYTQMLDRVSTLARVANAGVIADADTGYGGLLNVHHTVRGYEDGGASAVQLEDQEFPKKCGHTKNKRVIPLEDMVQKIQVACDARQNPETIIIARTDAKDPEGYEAAIARGQAYGDAGADVVFIEALHTEAEMRDACARINKPMMANMADGGNTPILPAKVLKDIGYSIAIFPAMTSLAAAAAAEAALINLKENGTSLSPDIPLFSFTEFNQLIGFQEVWDFEKNGVS
;
A
#
# COMPACT_ATOMS: atom_id res chain seq x y z
N MET A 1 -2.30 13.46 17.41
CA MET A 1 -3.27 12.37 17.65
C MET A 1 -2.55 11.02 17.58
N GLN A 2 -2.93 10.06 18.39
CA GLN A 2 -2.43 8.68 18.27
C GLN A 2 -3.09 8.04 17.05
N LYS A 3 -2.30 7.41 16.19
CA LYS A 3 -2.83 6.72 15.01
C LYS A 3 -3.63 5.49 15.41
N PRO A 4 -4.65 5.08 14.63
CA PRO A 4 -5.39 3.86 14.89
C PRO A 4 -4.47 2.63 14.80
N SER A 5 -4.66 1.66 15.71
CA SER A 5 -3.91 0.41 15.72
C SER A 5 -4.52 -0.58 14.73
N LEU A 6 -3.71 -0.99 13.74
CA LEU A 6 -4.12 -1.99 12.75
C LEU A 6 -4.34 -3.37 13.42
N ARG A 7 -3.51 -3.72 14.40
CA ARG A 7 -3.67 -4.97 15.17
C ARG A 7 -4.98 -5.01 15.93
N THR A 8 -5.34 -3.90 16.59
CA THR A 8 -6.64 -3.79 17.29
C THR A 8 -7.80 -3.95 16.33
N ALA A 9 -7.79 -3.28 15.17
CA ALA A 9 -8.84 -3.40 14.16
C ALA A 9 -8.98 -4.84 13.64
N LEU A 10 -7.87 -5.53 13.35
CA LEU A 10 -7.87 -6.94 12.96
C LEU A 10 -8.40 -7.86 14.06
N THR A 11 -8.00 -7.64 15.31
CA THR A 11 -8.47 -8.41 16.47
C THR A 11 -9.99 -8.25 16.69
N ASN A 12 -10.52 -7.06 16.44
CA ASN A 12 -11.94 -6.76 16.52
C ASN A 12 -12.72 -7.24 15.28
N SER A 13 -12.07 -7.89 14.31
CA SER A 13 -12.67 -8.31 13.03
C SER A 13 -13.30 -7.14 12.25
N GLU A 14 -12.71 -5.95 12.36
CA GLU A 14 -13.08 -4.79 11.57
C GLU A 14 -12.59 -4.98 10.12
N PHE A 15 -13.44 -4.63 9.15
CA PHE A 15 -13.02 -4.65 7.75
C PHE A 15 -12.37 -3.31 7.40
N ILE A 16 -11.18 -3.37 6.80
CA ILE A 16 -10.36 -2.22 6.48
C ILE A 16 -10.33 -2.00 4.97
N ALA A 17 -10.85 -0.85 4.51
CA ALA A 17 -10.68 -0.39 3.13
C ALA A 17 -9.60 0.71 3.12
N ALA A 18 -8.41 0.39 2.61
CA ALA A 18 -7.27 1.29 2.61
C ALA A 18 -7.01 1.86 1.22
N PRO A 19 -7.24 3.17 0.98
CA PRO A 19 -6.90 3.82 -0.28
C PRO A 19 -5.37 3.92 -0.44
N GLY A 20 -4.92 3.84 -1.69
CA GLY A 20 -3.52 4.10 -2.03
C GLY A 20 -3.16 5.57 -1.89
N ILE A 21 -1.99 5.83 -1.32
CA ILE A 21 -1.40 7.16 -1.25
C ILE A 21 -0.07 7.14 -2.01
N GLN A 22 0.03 7.90 -3.09
CA GLN A 22 1.25 8.00 -3.89
C GLN A 22 2.14 9.18 -3.50
N ASP A 23 1.56 10.20 -2.86
CA ASP A 23 2.23 11.44 -2.47
C ASP A 23 1.58 12.08 -1.23
N MET A 24 2.16 13.17 -0.77
CA MET A 24 1.73 13.87 0.45
C MET A 24 0.40 14.59 0.27
N ILE A 25 0.06 15.03 -0.94
CA ILE A 25 -1.25 15.65 -1.22
C ILE A 25 -2.35 14.61 -1.03
N THR A 26 -2.16 13.40 -1.57
CA THR A 26 -3.11 12.30 -1.40
C THR A 26 -3.24 11.90 0.08
N ALA A 27 -2.13 11.86 0.83
CA ALA A 27 -2.18 11.59 2.27
C ALA A 27 -2.99 12.64 3.04
N VAL A 28 -2.81 13.94 2.73
CA VAL A 28 -3.59 15.03 3.35
C VAL A 28 -5.07 14.96 2.96
N LEU A 29 -5.38 14.57 1.72
CA LEU A 29 -6.77 14.34 1.30
C LEU A 29 -7.41 13.18 2.07
N CYS A 30 -6.67 12.09 2.30
CA CYS A 30 -7.15 10.99 3.14
C CYS A 30 -7.42 11.44 4.59
N ASN A 31 -6.58 12.32 5.15
CA ASN A 31 -6.81 12.93 6.47
C ASN A 31 -8.12 13.74 6.49
N LYS A 32 -8.34 14.58 5.46
CA LYS A 32 -9.55 15.40 5.32
C LYS A 32 -10.83 14.56 5.24
N ILE A 33 -10.76 13.42 4.54
CA ILE A 33 -11.89 12.50 4.33
C ILE A 33 -12.11 11.61 5.57
N GLY A 34 -11.07 11.35 6.37
CA GLY A 34 -11.14 10.60 7.62
C GLY A 34 -10.92 9.09 7.45
N PHE A 35 -9.94 8.68 6.64
CA PHE A 35 -9.53 7.28 6.57
C PHE A 35 -8.66 6.89 7.77
N ASP A 36 -8.99 5.76 8.41
CA ASP A 36 -8.21 5.22 9.53
C ASP A 36 -6.93 4.52 9.09
N PHE A 37 -6.92 3.95 7.88
CA PHE A 37 -5.77 3.26 7.28
C PHE A 37 -5.60 3.65 5.82
N VAL A 38 -4.34 3.68 5.37
CA VAL A 38 -3.95 3.99 3.99
C VAL A 38 -2.83 3.03 3.54
N TYR A 39 -2.69 2.86 2.22
CA TYR A 39 -1.68 1.99 1.64
C TYR A 39 -0.62 2.79 0.88
N ALA A 40 0.64 2.69 1.34
CA ALA A 40 1.81 3.25 0.65
C ALA A 40 2.34 2.22 -0.35
N SER A 41 1.88 2.31 -1.59
CA SER A 41 2.22 1.40 -2.67
C SER A 41 3.64 1.62 -3.19
N GLY A 42 4.39 0.54 -3.41
CA GLY A 42 5.69 0.57 -4.09
C GLY A 42 5.58 1.08 -5.52
N TYR A 43 4.59 0.57 -6.28
CA TYR A 43 4.35 0.98 -7.68
C TYR A 43 4.11 2.49 -7.80
N TRP A 44 3.06 2.98 -7.14
CA TRP A 44 2.63 4.37 -7.29
C TRP A 44 3.59 5.35 -6.59
N GLY A 45 4.24 4.92 -5.51
CA GLY A 45 5.30 5.68 -4.85
C GLY A 45 6.51 5.86 -5.78
N THR A 46 6.96 4.80 -6.44
CA THR A 46 8.07 4.85 -7.40
C THR A 46 7.72 5.72 -8.62
N ALA A 47 6.52 5.54 -9.20
CA ALA A 47 6.08 6.30 -10.34
C ALA A 47 5.96 7.80 -10.03
N SER A 48 5.32 8.18 -8.89
CA SER A 48 5.12 9.59 -8.55
C SER A 48 6.38 10.32 -8.13
N ALA A 49 7.31 9.63 -7.44
CA ALA A 49 8.52 10.26 -6.94
C ALA A 49 9.65 10.32 -7.97
N TYR A 50 9.74 9.32 -8.86
CA TYR A 50 10.93 9.14 -9.71
C TYR A 50 10.58 9.04 -11.20
N GLY A 51 9.29 8.94 -11.59
CA GLY A 51 8.89 8.70 -12.98
C GLY A 51 9.38 7.36 -13.51
N LEU A 52 9.60 6.37 -12.64
CA LEU A 52 10.17 5.07 -12.98
C LEU A 52 9.09 3.97 -12.91
N PRO A 53 9.22 2.91 -13.74
CA PRO A 53 8.36 1.74 -13.61
C PRO A 53 8.69 0.96 -12.34
N ASP A 54 7.68 0.27 -11.81
CA ASP A 54 7.83 -0.65 -10.68
C ASP A 54 8.48 -1.96 -11.12
N ALA A 55 9.81 -1.97 -11.13
CA ALA A 55 10.64 -3.06 -11.60
C ALA A 55 11.90 -3.28 -10.72
N GLY A 56 11.77 -3.04 -9.43
CA GLY A 56 12.88 -3.20 -8.46
C GLY A 56 14.01 -2.17 -8.65
N ILE A 57 13.71 -1.00 -9.25
CA ILE A 57 14.71 0.05 -9.53
C ILE A 57 14.89 0.96 -8.32
N ALA A 58 13.81 1.32 -7.62
CA ALA A 58 13.90 2.14 -6.42
C ALA A 58 14.60 1.37 -5.29
N SER A 59 15.56 2.02 -4.65
CA SER A 59 16.31 1.42 -3.55
C SER A 59 15.54 1.46 -2.23
N TYR A 60 15.97 0.63 -1.26
CA TYR A 60 15.49 0.66 0.12
C TYR A 60 15.45 2.09 0.71
N THR A 61 16.55 2.82 0.58
CA THR A 61 16.66 4.18 1.15
C THR A 61 15.64 5.15 0.53
N GLN A 62 15.44 5.06 -0.79
CA GLN A 62 14.46 5.88 -1.50
C GLN A 62 13.03 5.57 -1.05
N MET A 63 12.69 4.29 -0.92
CA MET A 63 11.34 3.89 -0.50
C MET A 63 11.10 4.16 0.99
N LEU A 64 12.10 3.95 1.84
CA LEU A 64 12.01 4.29 3.27
C LEU A 64 11.76 5.78 3.48
N ASP A 65 12.46 6.67 2.77
CA ASP A 65 12.25 8.11 2.84
C ASP A 65 10.80 8.49 2.48
N ARG A 66 10.26 7.89 1.41
CA ARG A 66 8.86 8.08 1.00
C ARG A 66 7.87 7.60 2.05
N VAL A 67 8.03 6.36 2.53
CA VAL A 67 7.15 5.77 3.55
C VAL A 67 7.19 6.58 4.84
N SER A 68 8.38 6.97 5.30
CA SER A 68 8.55 7.77 6.51
C SER A 68 7.90 9.15 6.39
N THR A 69 8.00 9.79 5.23
CA THR A 69 7.37 11.10 4.99
C THR A 69 5.83 10.94 4.91
N LEU A 70 5.32 9.94 4.20
CA LEU A 70 3.90 9.64 4.15
C LEU A 70 3.36 9.33 5.55
N ALA A 71 4.08 8.53 6.34
CA ALA A 71 3.69 8.20 7.71
C ALA A 71 3.68 9.42 8.64
N ARG A 72 4.54 10.41 8.44
CA ARG A 72 4.48 11.67 9.23
C ARG A 72 3.28 12.53 8.86
N VAL A 73 2.92 12.56 7.57
CA VAL A 73 1.83 13.40 7.05
C VAL A 73 0.46 12.78 7.29
N ALA A 74 0.34 11.45 7.16
CA ALA A 74 -0.92 10.75 7.34
C ALA A 74 -1.30 10.66 8.83
N ASN A 75 -2.54 11.04 9.19
CA ASN A 75 -3.14 10.76 10.49
C ASN A 75 -3.53 9.27 10.62
N ALA A 76 -3.70 8.60 9.50
CA ALA A 76 -4.03 7.20 9.35
C ALA A 76 -2.84 6.27 9.67
N GLY A 77 -3.13 5.00 10.02
CA GLY A 77 -2.14 3.94 10.02
C GLY A 77 -1.69 3.62 8.59
N VAL A 78 -0.37 3.53 8.35
CA VAL A 78 0.19 3.29 7.01
C VAL A 78 0.55 1.82 6.85
N ILE A 79 -0.09 1.14 5.91
CA ILE A 79 0.31 -0.18 5.41
C ILE A 79 1.33 0.06 4.30
N ALA A 80 2.57 -0.38 4.47
CA ALA A 80 3.67 -0.06 3.56
C ALA A 80 4.14 -1.28 2.75
N ASP A 81 4.22 -1.11 1.44
CA ASP A 81 4.86 -2.04 0.53
C ASP A 81 6.38 -1.96 0.70
N ALA A 82 7.03 -3.09 1.00
CA ALA A 82 8.47 -3.22 1.16
C ALA A 82 9.09 -4.17 0.12
N ASP A 83 8.41 -4.34 -1.02
CA ASP A 83 8.88 -5.19 -2.12
C ASP A 83 9.29 -6.59 -1.61
N THR A 84 10.44 -7.09 -2.02
CA THR A 84 11.00 -8.39 -1.58
C THR A 84 11.84 -8.29 -0.29
N GLY A 85 11.84 -7.14 0.40
CA GLY A 85 12.71 -6.83 1.53
C GLY A 85 14.10 -6.35 1.11
N TYR A 86 14.27 -5.93 -0.13
CA TYR A 86 15.49 -5.33 -0.72
C TYR A 86 16.74 -6.20 -0.63
N GLY A 87 16.59 -7.53 -0.56
CA GLY A 87 17.72 -8.46 -0.59
C GLY A 87 17.51 -9.74 0.21
N GLY A 88 18.58 -10.22 0.85
CA GLY A 88 18.59 -11.44 1.67
C GLY A 88 18.04 -11.21 3.08
N LEU A 89 18.21 -12.20 3.97
CA LEU A 89 17.63 -12.19 5.33
C LEU A 89 18.04 -10.99 6.16
N LEU A 90 19.33 -10.59 6.08
CA LEU A 90 19.83 -9.39 6.78
C LEU A 90 19.18 -8.10 6.27
N ASN A 91 18.92 -8.03 4.95
CA ASN A 91 18.21 -6.89 4.37
C ASN A 91 16.76 -6.83 4.85
N VAL A 92 16.06 -7.97 4.90
CA VAL A 92 14.69 -8.07 5.44
C VAL A 92 14.65 -7.57 6.88
N HIS A 93 15.56 -8.05 7.74
CA HIS A 93 15.68 -7.59 9.11
C HIS A 93 15.84 -6.05 9.19
N HIS A 94 16.74 -5.50 8.38
CA HIS A 94 17.01 -4.05 8.35
C HIS A 94 15.81 -3.27 7.79
N THR A 95 15.13 -3.82 6.78
CA THR A 95 13.95 -3.21 6.15
C THR A 95 12.80 -3.09 7.14
N VAL A 96 12.47 -4.17 7.86
CA VAL A 96 11.38 -4.15 8.85
C VAL A 96 11.65 -3.11 9.94
N ARG A 97 12.89 -3.07 10.47
CA ARG A 97 13.31 -2.06 11.46
C ARG A 97 13.14 -0.64 10.94
N GLY A 98 13.68 -0.37 9.76
CA GLY A 98 13.62 0.97 9.19
C GLY A 98 12.20 1.43 8.88
N TYR A 99 11.33 0.54 8.37
CA TYR A 99 9.93 0.86 8.10
C TYR A 99 9.14 1.09 9.39
N GLU A 100 9.39 0.29 10.43
CA GLU A 100 8.82 0.48 11.76
C GLU A 100 9.22 1.82 12.35
N ASP A 101 10.52 2.14 12.38
CA ASP A 101 11.07 3.43 12.83
C ASP A 101 10.54 4.60 11.98
N GLY A 102 10.30 4.36 10.69
CA GLY A 102 9.66 5.30 9.76
C GLY A 102 8.17 5.52 10.01
N GLY A 103 7.56 4.76 10.91
CA GLY A 103 6.17 4.92 11.33
C GLY A 103 5.14 4.12 10.52
N ALA A 104 5.56 3.07 9.79
CA ALA A 104 4.66 2.12 9.17
C ALA A 104 3.92 1.30 10.23
N SER A 105 2.60 1.14 10.06
CA SER A 105 1.77 0.26 10.92
C SER A 105 1.82 -1.20 10.46
N ALA A 106 2.15 -1.42 9.19
CA ALA A 106 2.37 -2.74 8.62
C ALA A 106 3.46 -2.70 7.56
N VAL A 107 4.20 -3.81 7.44
CA VAL A 107 5.24 -4.03 6.43
C VAL A 107 4.83 -5.23 5.58
N GLN A 108 4.63 -5.01 4.28
CA GLN A 108 4.30 -6.05 3.31
C GLN A 108 5.57 -6.52 2.61
N LEU A 109 5.79 -7.83 2.59
CA LEU A 109 6.90 -8.49 1.91
C LEU A 109 6.37 -9.51 0.90
N GLU A 110 6.94 -9.56 -0.30
CA GLU A 110 6.54 -10.48 -1.37
C GLU A 110 7.63 -11.49 -1.73
N ASP A 111 7.20 -12.63 -2.29
CA ASP A 111 8.07 -13.77 -2.64
C ASP A 111 8.65 -13.71 -4.06
N GLN A 112 8.55 -12.59 -4.76
CA GLN A 112 9.15 -12.50 -6.09
C GLN A 112 10.70 -12.59 -6.03
N GLU A 113 11.29 -13.16 -7.10
CA GLU A 113 12.73 -13.03 -7.34
C GLU A 113 13.07 -11.55 -7.64
N PHE A 114 14.20 -11.08 -7.10
CA PHE A 114 14.73 -9.76 -7.47
C PHE A 114 15.50 -9.81 -8.82
N PRO A 115 15.31 -8.84 -9.71
CA PRO A 115 14.47 -7.67 -9.59
C PRO A 115 12.98 -8.02 -9.79
N LYS A 116 12.14 -7.59 -8.83
CA LYS A 116 10.70 -7.83 -8.86
C LYS A 116 10.00 -7.00 -9.93
N LYS A 117 8.75 -7.31 -10.21
CA LYS A 117 7.87 -6.54 -11.09
C LYS A 117 6.52 -6.33 -10.43
N CYS A 118 5.73 -5.40 -10.96
CA CYS A 118 4.34 -5.25 -10.55
C CYS A 118 3.59 -6.60 -10.62
N GLY A 119 2.81 -6.92 -9.60
CA GLY A 119 2.08 -8.19 -9.46
C GLY A 119 1.10 -8.53 -10.59
N HIS A 120 0.67 -7.53 -11.36
CA HIS A 120 -0.21 -7.71 -12.51
C HIS A 120 0.52 -7.81 -13.86
N THR A 121 1.87 -7.85 -13.86
CA THR A 121 2.67 -8.01 -15.08
C THR A 121 3.04 -9.46 -15.36
N LYS A 122 3.40 -9.76 -16.62
CA LYS A 122 3.77 -11.11 -17.07
C LYS A 122 5.20 -11.49 -16.68
N ASN A 123 5.48 -12.80 -16.71
CA ASN A 123 6.82 -13.35 -16.52
C ASN A 123 7.41 -13.06 -15.14
N LYS A 124 6.59 -13.07 -14.11
CA LYS A 124 7.03 -13.09 -12.70
C LYS A 124 7.69 -14.42 -12.39
N ARG A 125 8.64 -14.41 -11.48
CA ARG A 125 9.21 -15.59 -10.85
C ARG A 125 9.21 -15.40 -9.35
N VAL A 126 9.05 -16.49 -8.63
CA VAL A 126 9.06 -16.50 -7.16
C VAL A 126 10.27 -17.29 -6.65
N ILE A 127 10.77 -16.88 -5.49
CA ILE A 127 11.83 -17.62 -4.80
C ILE A 127 11.30 -18.94 -4.25
N PRO A 128 12.17 -19.91 -3.90
CA PRO A 128 11.77 -21.12 -3.20
C PRO A 128 10.91 -20.83 -1.97
N LEU A 129 9.94 -21.69 -1.69
CA LEU A 129 9.02 -21.55 -0.55
C LEU A 129 9.78 -21.37 0.76
N GLU A 130 10.80 -22.19 0.97
CA GLU A 130 11.61 -22.23 2.20
C GLU A 130 12.36 -20.92 2.42
N ASP A 131 12.83 -20.29 1.35
CA ASP A 131 13.53 -19.00 1.41
C ASP A 131 12.58 -17.89 1.85
N MET A 132 11.33 -17.88 1.34
CA MET A 132 10.34 -16.90 1.78
C MET A 132 9.87 -17.16 3.21
N VAL A 133 9.69 -18.41 3.61
CA VAL A 133 9.39 -18.79 5.00
C VAL A 133 10.45 -18.22 5.95
N GLN A 134 11.74 -18.35 5.62
CA GLN A 134 12.83 -17.76 6.41
C GLN A 134 12.75 -16.23 6.44
N LYS A 135 12.44 -15.57 5.30
CA LYS A 135 12.26 -14.12 5.26
C LYS A 135 11.12 -13.66 6.19
N ILE A 136 9.99 -14.38 6.22
CA ILE A 136 8.87 -14.05 7.10
C ILE A 136 9.23 -14.26 8.57
N GLN A 137 9.92 -15.34 8.92
CA GLN A 137 10.41 -15.57 10.29
C GLN A 137 11.33 -14.43 10.74
N VAL A 138 12.33 -14.08 9.91
CA VAL A 138 13.23 -12.95 10.18
C VAL A 138 12.47 -11.63 10.29
N ALA A 139 11.45 -11.39 9.47
CA ALA A 139 10.63 -10.19 9.56
C ALA A 139 9.87 -10.11 10.88
N CYS A 140 9.29 -11.23 11.32
CA CYS A 140 8.59 -11.31 12.60
C CYS A 140 9.52 -11.08 13.79
N ASP A 141 10.72 -11.64 13.75
CA ASP A 141 11.74 -11.49 14.81
C ASP A 141 12.36 -10.08 14.82
N ALA A 142 12.43 -9.42 13.65
CA ALA A 142 13.02 -8.09 13.52
C ALA A 142 12.16 -7.01 14.15
N ARG A 143 10.83 -7.12 14.13
CA ARG A 143 9.94 -6.09 14.68
C ARG A 143 10.17 -5.88 16.18
N GLN A 144 10.17 -4.62 16.61
CA GLN A 144 10.33 -4.22 18.01
C GLN A 144 9.00 -3.87 18.67
N ASN A 145 8.11 -3.27 17.87
CA ASN A 145 6.77 -2.92 18.33
C ASN A 145 5.79 -4.06 17.98
N PRO A 146 5.20 -4.73 18.97
CA PRO A 146 4.23 -5.80 18.72
C PRO A 146 2.98 -5.37 17.95
N GLU A 147 2.71 -4.06 17.86
CA GLU A 147 1.61 -3.51 17.07
C GLU A 147 1.92 -3.49 15.57
N THR A 148 3.19 -3.56 15.16
CA THR A 148 3.58 -3.64 13.75
C THR A 148 3.12 -4.96 13.14
N ILE A 149 2.40 -4.90 12.05
CA ILE A 149 1.85 -6.07 11.32
C ILE A 149 2.83 -6.50 10.23
N ILE A 150 3.11 -7.79 10.13
CA ILE A 150 3.85 -8.38 9.01
C ILE A 150 2.84 -9.00 8.03
N ILE A 151 2.83 -8.50 6.80
CA ILE A 151 1.99 -8.98 5.70
C ILE A 151 2.85 -9.78 4.75
N ALA A 152 2.54 -11.08 4.59
CA ALA A 152 3.22 -11.94 3.64
C ALA A 152 2.42 -12.06 2.35
N ARG A 153 3.01 -11.59 1.23
CA ARG A 153 2.43 -11.68 -0.09
C ARG A 153 3.06 -12.79 -0.90
N THR A 154 2.22 -13.54 -1.63
CA THR A 154 2.69 -14.45 -2.67
C THR A 154 2.20 -14.03 -4.04
N ASP A 155 3.10 -14.01 -5.00
CA ASP A 155 2.87 -13.83 -6.43
C ASP A 155 2.88 -15.17 -7.21
N ALA A 156 2.86 -16.29 -6.52
CA ALA A 156 3.03 -17.64 -7.10
C ALA A 156 1.85 -18.08 -7.97
N LYS A 157 0.68 -17.46 -7.88
CA LYS A 157 -0.50 -17.90 -8.62
C LYS A 157 -0.26 -17.97 -10.14
N ASP A 158 0.36 -16.94 -10.72
CA ASP A 158 0.60 -16.91 -12.16
C ASP A 158 1.72 -17.89 -12.59
N PRO A 159 2.91 -17.92 -11.94
CA PRO A 159 3.99 -18.81 -12.33
C PRO A 159 3.83 -20.27 -11.91
N GLU A 160 3.18 -20.56 -10.77
CA GLU A 160 3.13 -21.91 -10.18
C GLU A 160 1.69 -22.48 -10.08
N GLY A 161 0.67 -21.64 -10.26
CA GLY A 161 -0.73 -22.02 -10.19
C GLY A 161 -1.39 -21.77 -8.83
N TYR A 162 -2.72 -21.90 -8.81
CA TYR A 162 -3.55 -21.57 -7.66
C TYR A 162 -3.22 -22.36 -6.40
N GLU A 163 -3.07 -23.71 -6.53
CA GLU A 163 -2.80 -24.57 -5.38
C GLU A 163 -1.43 -24.29 -4.75
N ALA A 164 -0.42 -23.95 -5.55
CA ALA A 164 0.88 -23.54 -5.05
C ALA A 164 0.78 -22.22 -4.27
N ALA A 165 0.01 -21.24 -4.77
CA ALA A 165 -0.22 -20.00 -4.07
C ALA A 165 -0.93 -20.18 -2.71
N ILE A 166 -1.91 -21.08 -2.64
CA ILE A 166 -2.59 -21.45 -1.38
C ILE A 166 -1.59 -22.09 -0.40
N ALA A 167 -0.80 -23.06 -0.86
CA ALA A 167 0.19 -23.73 -0.01
C ALA A 167 1.23 -22.74 0.54
N ARG A 168 1.67 -21.79 -0.28
CA ARG A 168 2.56 -20.70 0.16
C ARG A 168 1.89 -19.81 1.19
N GLY A 169 0.65 -19.38 0.95
CA GLY A 169 -0.09 -18.55 1.89
C GLY A 169 -0.27 -19.23 3.25
N GLN A 170 -0.55 -20.54 3.28
CA GLN A 170 -0.61 -21.32 4.52
C GLN A 170 0.73 -21.34 5.23
N ALA A 171 1.81 -21.68 4.51
CA ALA A 171 3.16 -21.73 5.06
C ALA A 171 3.64 -20.38 5.62
N TYR A 172 3.29 -19.28 4.97
CA TYR A 172 3.64 -17.93 5.45
C TYR A 172 2.86 -17.56 6.72
N GLY A 173 1.58 -17.94 6.80
CA GLY A 173 0.79 -17.82 8.01
C GLY A 173 1.37 -18.62 9.18
N ASP A 174 1.82 -19.86 8.93
CA ASP A 174 2.46 -20.73 9.91
C ASP A 174 3.85 -20.21 10.31
N ALA A 175 4.56 -19.55 9.40
CA ALA A 175 5.85 -18.88 9.67
C ALA A 175 5.74 -17.64 10.56
N GLY A 176 4.53 -17.17 10.86
CA GLY A 176 4.28 -16.08 11.79
C GLY A 176 3.73 -14.80 11.16
N ALA A 177 3.45 -14.76 9.84
CA ALA A 177 2.79 -13.62 9.24
C ALA A 177 1.45 -13.33 9.92
N ASP A 178 1.17 -12.06 10.18
CA ASP A 178 -0.09 -11.61 10.80
C ASP A 178 -1.23 -11.57 9.78
N VAL A 179 -0.91 -11.26 8.52
CA VAL A 179 -1.84 -11.16 7.39
C VAL A 179 -1.23 -11.86 6.18
N VAL A 180 -2.05 -12.57 5.42
CA VAL A 180 -1.65 -13.21 4.15
C VAL A 180 -2.30 -12.50 2.98
N PHE A 181 -1.52 -12.33 1.91
CA PHE A 181 -1.97 -11.73 0.67
C PHE A 181 -1.60 -12.61 -0.52
N ILE A 182 -2.60 -13.12 -1.25
CA ILE A 182 -2.40 -13.86 -2.49
C ILE A 182 -2.73 -12.93 -3.65
N GLU A 183 -1.72 -12.60 -4.45
CA GLU A 183 -1.87 -11.69 -5.59
C GLU A 183 -2.53 -12.40 -6.79
N ALA A 184 -3.28 -11.61 -7.57
CA ALA A 184 -3.84 -12.01 -8.87
C ALA A 184 -4.82 -13.20 -8.80
N LEU A 185 -5.69 -13.26 -7.78
CA LEU A 185 -6.86 -14.15 -7.81
C LEU A 185 -7.84 -13.63 -8.86
N HIS A 186 -8.21 -14.49 -9.84
CA HIS A 186 -8.92 -14.05 -11.04
C HIS A 186 -10.44 -14.08 -10.92
N THR A 187 -10.98 -14.78 -9.92
CA THR A 187 -12.42 -14.95 -9.74
C THR A 187 -12.84 -14.79 -8.28
N GLU A 188 -14.09 -14.38 -8.07
CA GLU A 188 -14.67 -14.36 -6.72
C GLU A 188 -14.67 -15.75 -6.07
N ALA A 189 -14.81 -16.81 -6.86
CA ALA A 189 -14.75 -18.18 -6.34
C ALA A 189 -13.36 -18.53 -5.77
N GLU A 190 -12.28 -18.16 -6.47
CA GLU A 190 -10.91 -18.31 -5.95
C GLU A 190 -10.70 -17.46 -4.68
N MET A 191 -11.24 -16.26 -4.64
CA MET A 191 -11.13 -15.37 -3.47
C MET A 191 -11.83 -15.98 -2.24
N ARG A 192 -13.04 -16.53 -2.41
CA ARG A 192 -13.77 -17.23 -1.34
C ARG A 192 -13.05 -18.48 -0.85
N ASP A 193 -12.57 -19.31 -1.77
CA ASP A 193 -11.83 -20.52 -1.43
C ASP A 193 -10.52 -20.19 -0.71
N ALA A 194 -9.79 -19.17 -1.15
CA ALA A 194 -8.56 -18.73 -0.48
C ALA A 194 -8.85 -18.27 0.96
N CYS A 195 -9.87 -17.42 1.19
CA CYS A 195 -10.25 -17.00 2.54
C CYS A 195 -10.72 -18.16 3.42
N ALA A 196 -11.35 -19.18 2.85
CA ALA A 196 -11.79 -20.36 3.60
C ALA A 196 -10.62 -21.30 3.99
N ARG A 197 -9.55 -21.33 3.20
CA ARG A 197 -8.42 -22.25 3.38
C ARG A 197 -7.25 -21.65 4.17
N ILE A 198 -7.10 -20.33 4.17
CA ILE A 198 -6.04 -19.63 4.89
C ILE A 198 -6.51 -19.27 6.31
N ASN A 199 -5.84 -19.83 7.32
CA ASN A 199 -6.19 -19.57 8.73
C ASN A 199 -5.50 -18.31 9.28
N LYS A 200 -5.56 -17.21 8.53
CA LYS A 200 -5.04 -15.88 8.90
C LYS A 200 -5.93 -14.80 8.29
N PRO A 201 -5.96 -13.59 8.85
CA PRO A 201 -6.53 -12.44 8.18
C PRO A 201 -5.99 -12.31 6.76
N MET A 202 -6.89 -12.10 5.78
CA MET A 202 -6.53 -12.00 4.38
C MET A 202 -6.63 -10.57 3.87
N MET A 203 -5.69 -10.19 3.00
CA MET A 203 -5.71 -8.92 2.28
C MET A 203 -6.03 -9.11 0.81
N ALA A 204 -6.97 -8.31 0.27
CA ALA A 204 -7.30 -8.26 -1.15
C ALA A 204 -6.70 -7.00 -1.80
N ASN A 205 -6.28 -7.12 -3.07
CA ASN A 205 -5.81 -6.01 -3.89
C ASN A 205 -6.85 -5.65 -4.96
N MET A 206 -7.48 -4.49 -4.81
CA MET A 206 -8.47 -3.93 -5.73
C MET A 206 -7.79 -2.93 -6.67
N ALA A 207 -6.84 -3.43 -7.50
CA ALA A 207 -6.09 -2.61 -8.45
C ALA A 207 -6.90 -2.40 -9.74
N ASP A 208 -7.19 -1.14 -10.06
CA ASP A 208 -7.86 -0.78 -11.32
C ASP A 208 -7.03 -1.22 -12.53
N GLY A 209 -7.66 -1.98 -13.43
CA GLY A 209 -6.99 -2.57 -14.59
C GLY A 209 -6.13 -3.81 -14.29
N GLY A 210 -6.15 -4.33 -13.06
CA GLY A 210 -5.47 -5.56 -12.67
C GLY A 210 -6.20 -6.84 -13.06
N ASN A 211 -5.66 -7.98 -12.67
CA ASN A 211 -6.22 -9.32 -12.99
C ASN A 211 -7.33 -9.74 -12.02
N THR A 212 -7.38 -9.16 -10.82
CA THR A 212 -8.37 -9.46 -9.78
C THR A 212 -9.64 -8.63 -10.04
N PRO A 213 -10.85 -9.21 -9.99
CA PRO A 213 -12.08 -8.44 -10.13
C PRO A 213 -12.23 -7.45 -8.96
N ILE A 214 -12.54 -6.19 -9.29
CA ILE A 214 -12.78 -5.17 -8.26
C ILE A 214 -14.17 -5.40 -7.70
N LEU A 215 -14.24 -5.63 -6.39
CA LEU A 215 -15.46 -5.89 -5.66
C LEU A 215 -15.70 -4.79 -4.60
N PRO A 216 -16.96 -4.45 -4.32
CA PRO A 216 -17.29 -3.53 -3.23
C PRO A 216 -16.79 -4.05 -1.87
N ALA A 217 -16.41 -3.14 -0.98
CA ALA A 217 -15.93 -3.46 0.38
C ALA A 217 -16.86 -4.42 1.16
N LYS A 218 -18.19 -4.23 1.03
CA LYS A 218 -19.16 -5.13 1.64
C LYS A 218 -19.02 -6.57 1.15
N VAL A 219 -18.86 -6.76 -0.16
CA VAL A 219 -18.71 -8.10 -0.76
C VAL A 219 -17.39 -8.74 -0.32
N LEU A 220 -16.30 -7.97 -0.28
CA LEU A 220 -15.00 -8.46 0.20
C LEU A 220 -15.06 -8.89 1.66
N LYS A 221 -15.74 -8.14 2.52
CA LYS A 221 -16.00 -8.53 3.90
C LYS A 221 -16.81 -9.82 3.99
N ASP A 222 -17.86 -9.96 3.19
CA ASP A 222 -18.72 -11.16 3.15
C ASP A 222 -17.97 -12.39 2.59
N ILE A 223 -16.94 -12.19 1.77
CA ILE A 223 -16.03 -13.25 1.30
C ILE A 223 -15.13 -13.74 2.44
N GLY A 224 -14.73 -12.89 3.37
CA GLY A 224 -13.86 -13.21 4.49
C GLY A 224 -12.55 -12.42 4.54
N TYR A 225 -12.36 -11.43 3.67
CA TYR A 225 -11.21 -10.55 3.75
C TYR A 225 -11.29 -9.64 4.98
N SER A 226 -10.14 -9.36 5.59
CA SER A 226 -10.00 -8.39 6.67
C SER A 226 -9.54 -7.03 6.17
N ILE A 227 -8.74 -7.00 5.10
CA ILE A 227 -8.21 -5.79 4.48
C ILE A 227 -8.48 -5.83 2.97
N ALA A 228 -8.86 -4.68 2.42
CA ALA A 228 -8.80 -4.44 0.97
C ALA A 228 -8.01 -3.16 0.70
N ILE A 229 -7.00 -3.25 -0.13
CA ILE A 229 -6.26 -2.09 -0.62
C ILE A 229 -6.78 -1.67 -2.00
N PHE A 230 -6.85 -0.35 -2.22
CA PHE A 230 -7.25 0.27 -3.48
C PHE A 230 -6.08 1.13 -3.98
N PRO A 231 -4.98 0.51 -4.46
CA PRO A 231 -3.69 1.22 -4.61
C PRO A 231 -3.66 2.20 -5.79
N ALA A 232 -4.46 1.98 -6.84
CA ALA A 232 -4.33 2.66 -8.12
C ALA A 232 -5.23 3.88 -8.30
N MET A 233 -6.42 3.88 -7.69
CA MET A 233 -7.50 4.81 -8.03
C MET A 233 -7.12 6.28 -7.94
N THR A 234 -6.42 6.67 -6.88
CA THR A 234 -6.01 8.07 -6.63
C THR A 234 -4.97 8.54 -7.63
N SER A 235 -4.00 7.68 -7.96
CA SER A 235 -2.94 7.95 -8.92
C SER A 235 -3.49 8.06 -10.34
N LEU A 236 -4.37 7.13 -10.74
CA LEU A 236 -4.98 7.15 -12.07
C LEU A 236 -5.91 8.35 -12.24
N ALA A 237 -6.70 8.70 -11.22
CA ALA A 237 -7.53 9.90 -11.22
C ALA A 237 -6.70 11.18 -11.34
N ALA A 238 -5.62 11.29 -10.56
CA ALA A 238 -4.71 12.44 -10.61
C ALA A 238 -4.02 12.56 -11.98
N ALA A 239 -3.55 11.47 -12.56
CA ALA A 239 -2.92 11.45 -13.88
C ALA A 239 -3.89 11.90 -14.97
N ALA A 240 -5.13 11.39 -14.98
CA ALA A 240 -6.15 11.76 -15.96
C ALA A 240 -6.54 13.25 -15.86
N ALA A 241 -6.72 13.77 -14.64
CA ALA A 241 -7.03 15.18 -14.45
C ALA A 241 -5.86 16.09 -14.86
N ALA A 242 -4.62 15.71 -14.52
CA ALA A 242 -3.43 16.45 -14.92
C ALA A 242 -3.24 16.46 -16.46
N GLU A 243 -3.44 15.32 -17.11
CA GLU A 243 -3.36 15.22 -18.57
C GLU A 243 -4.38 16.14 -19.27
N ALA A 244 -5.65 16.11 -18.81
CA ALA A 244 -6.69 16.99 -19.33
C ALA A 244 -6.34 18.48 -19.17
N ALA A 245 -5.82 18.86 -17.99
CA ALA A 245 -5.39 20.24 -17.72
C ALA A 245 -4.22 20.67 -18.62
N LEU A 246 -3.23 19.79 -18.83
CA LEU A 246 -2.08 20.07 -19.69
C LEU A 246 -2.48 20.19 -21.18
N ILE A 247 -3.41 19.34 -21.67
CA ILE A 247 -3.97 19.44 -23.00
C ILE A 247 -4.69 20.78 -23.19
N ASN A 248 -5.58 21.14 -22.24
CA ASN A 248 -6.28 22.44 -22.28
C ASN A 248 -5.31 23.63 -22.33
N LEU A 249 -4.27 23.63 -21.50
CA LEU A 249 -3.26 24.67 -21.50
C LEU A 249 -2.52 24.75 -22.86
N LYS A 250 -2.16 23.60 -23.44
CA LYS A 250 -1.44 23.51 -24.71
C LYS A 250 -2.28 24.01 -25.88
N GLU A 251 -3.58 23.70 -25.91
CA GLU A 251 -4.48 23.99 -27.01
C GLU A 251 -5.09 25.40 -26.92
N ASN A 252 -5.45 25.83 -25.72
CA ASN A 252 -6.20 27.06 -25.48
C ASN A 252 -5.38 28.17 -24.81
N GLY A 253 -4.15 27.88 -24.35
CA GLY A 253 -3.27 28.87 -23.72
C GLY A 253 -3.76 29.38 -22.36
N THR A 254 -4.64 28.63 -21.68
CA THR A 254 -5.24 29.02 -20.41
C THR A 254 -5.43 27.81 -19.51
N SER A 255 -5.38 28.02 -18.17
CA SER A 255 -5.74 27.01 -17.16
C SER A 255 -7.26 26.94 -16.91
N LEU A 256 -8.04 27.88 -17.44
CA LEU A 256 -9.48 27.91 -17.24
C LEU A 256 -10.16 26.86 -18.11
N SER A 257 -10.90 25.95 -17.48
CA SER A 257 -11.77 24.98 -18.16
C SER A 257 -12.91 24.60 -17.21
N PRO A 258 -14.17 24.61 -17.68
CA PRO A 258 -15.32 24.20 -16.85
C PRO A 258 -15.35 22.68 -16.60
N ASP A 259 -14.67 21.90 -17.47
CA ASP A 259 -14.72 20.45 -17.46
C ASP A 259 -13.63 19.81 -16.57
N ILE A 260 -12.68 20.61 -16.06
CA ILE A 260 -11.58 20.12 -15.24
C ILE A 260 -11.79 20.60 -13.82
N PRO A 261 -12.05 19.69 -12.85
CA PRO A 261 -12.19 20.08 -11.46
C PRO A 261 -10.85 20.55 -10.88
N LEU A 262 -10.80 21.81 -10.44
CA LEU A 262 -9.65 22.37 -9.75
C LEU A 262 -10.05 22.75 -8.32
N PHE A 263 -9.16 22.50 -7.35
CA PHE A 263 -9.29 23.14 -6.04
C PHE A 263 -9.18 24.65 -6.19
N SER A 264 -10.00 25.41 -5.43
CA SER A 264 -9.71 26.81 -5.26
C SER A 264 -8.39 26.98 -4.50
N PHE A 265 -7.66 28.06 -4.78
CA PHE A 265 -6.39 28.34 -4.09
C PHE A 265 -6.57 28.47 -2.56
N THR A 266 -7.69 29.03 -2.12
CA THR A 266 -8.04 29.15 -0.71
C THR A 266 -8.28 27.79 -0.05
N GLU A 267 -9.06 26.92 -0.68
CA GLU A 267 -9.31 25.57 -0.16
C GLU A 267 -8.03 24.73 -0.12
N PHE A 268 -7.16 24.88 -1.12
CA PHE A 268 -5.88 24.17 -1.15
C PHE A 268 -4.95 24.65 -0.04
N ASN A 269 -4.87 25.99 0.21
CA ASN A 269 -4.10 26.53 1.32
C ASN A 269 -4.61 26.01 2.69
N GLN A 270 -5.92 25.93 2.88
CA GLN A 270 -6.50 25.31 4.09
C GLN A 270 -6.14 23.83 4.19
N LEU A 271 -6.20 23.10 3.08
CA LEU A 271 -5.87 21.66 3.03
C LEU A 271 -4.45 21.39 3.51
N ILE A 272 -3.48 22.22 3.12
CA ILE A 272 -2.05 22.03 3.44
C ILE A 272 -1.60 22.76 4.72
N GLY A 273 -2.54 23.33 5.51
CA GLY A 273 -2.26 23.83 6.85
C GLY A 273 -1.86 25.32 6.93
N PHE A 274 -2.11 26.14 5.91
CA PHE A 274 -1.80 27.58 5.96
C PHE A 274 -2.54 28.33 7.09
N GLN A 275 -3.67 27.79 7.58
CA GLN A 275 -4.36 28.36 8.73
C GLN A 275 -3.46 28.40 9.98
N GLU A 276 -2.72 27.32 10.24
CA GLU A 276 -1.78 27.23 11.38
C GLU A 276 -0.65 28.26 11.24
N VAL A 277 -0.17 28.50 10.01
CA VAL A 277 0.86 29.52 9.73
C VAL A 277 0.32 30.93 10.04
N TRP A 278 -0.89 31.23 9.55
CA TRP A 278 -1.50 32.55 9.80
C TRP A 278 -1.83 32.78 11.28
N ASP A 279 -2.26 31.75 11.99
CA ASP A 279 -2.53 31.85 13.43
C ASP A 279 -1.23 31.99 14.23
N PHE A 280 -0.16 31.32 13.83
CA PHE A 280 1.18 31.51 14.41
C PHE A 280 1.68 32.96 14.23
N GLU A 281 1.56 33.50 13.01
CA GLU A 281 1.97 34.89 12.71
C GLU A 281 1.15 35.93 13.50
N LYS A 282 -0.16 35.70 13.68
CA LYS A 282 -1.04 36.60 14.46
C LYS A 282 -0.74 36.59 15.96
N ASN A 283 -0.42 35.43 16.51
CA ASN A 283 -0.16 35.27 17.94
C ASN A 283 1.24 35.75 18.34
N GLY A 284 2.03 36.19 17.37
CA GLY A 284 3.29 36.91 17.51
C GLY A 284 4.39 36.09 18.18
N VAL A 285 5.52 36.01 17.51
CA VAL A 285 6.80 35.96 18.21
C VAL A 285 7.02 37.39 18.72
N SER A 286 6.45 37.71 19.91
CA SER A 286 6.75 38.94 20.64
C SER A 286 8.04 38.79 21.42
#